data_6638a8b94458c6e7abc19c21ca6892bd
#
_entry.id   6638a8b94458c6e7abc19c21ca6892bd
#
_cell.length_a   1.000
_cell.length_b   1.000
_cell.length_c   1.000
_cell.angle_alpha   90.00
_cell.angle_beta   90.00
_cell.angle_gamma   90.00
#
_symmetry.space_group_name_H-M   'P 1'
#
loop_
_entity.id
_entity.type
_entity.pdbx_description
1 polymer ?
#
loop_
_entity_poly.entity_id
_entity_poly.type
_entity_poly.pdbx_seq_one_letter_code
_entity_poly.pdbx_strand_id
1 'polypeptide(L)'
;TGTVNPKTESIVILGGDADVDTFLVRTGGNLADLRVTQNNMKAKAAAYKFDDTFINGDTAVDANSFDGLKKRLTGAQVIVAGVNGLPVLGADDAARHAFFDQLDNLIAQVLGINASNGALYMNAAIKAKIASSARRLTTYDQTVDNFGRHIQMYNGIPLLDIGNKADGTPVVPQTETEGTAAGTTSSIYAVKFGSGESDGSVTGLQNGTISARDLGELDVKPVFRTRLEWFVGLGVFHGQAAARLTGVLAT
;
A
#
# COMPACT_ATOMS: atom_id res chain seq x y z
N THR A 1 -4.66 7.97 -35.10
CA THR A 1 -4.57 9.27 -34.41
C THR A 1 -4.74 9.02 -32.91
N GLY A 2 -3.67 9.22 -32.15
CA GLY A 2 -3.71 9.13 -30.69
C GLY A 2 -4.37 10.40 -30.12
N THR A 3 -5.21 10.25 -29.10
CA THR A 3 -5.77 11.39 -28.35
C THR A 3 -4.92 11.57 -27.11
N VAL A 4 -4.29 12.72 -26.94
CA VAL A 4 -3.59 13.10 -25.72
C VAL A 4 -4.61 13.69 -24.75
N ASN A 5 -4.77 13.04 -23.59
CA ASN A 5 -5.66 13.51 -22.54
C ASN A 5 -4.83 13.93 -21.32
N PRO A 6 -4.44 15.21 -21.20
CA PRO A 6 -3.59 15.66 -20.11
C PRO A 6 -4.32 15.53 -18.77
N LYS A 7 -3.65 14.96 -17.78
CA LYS A 7 -4.09 14.92 -16.37
C LYS A 7 -3.10 15.67 -15.52
N THR A 8 -3.60 16.44 -14.57
CA THR A 8 -2.78 17.13 -13.58
C THR A 8 -2.82 16.36 -12.28
N GLU A 9 -1.64 16.05 -11.74
CA GLU A 9 -1.48 15.42 -10.43
C GLU A 9 -0.83 16.41 -9.47
N SER A 10 -1.29 16.42 -8.23
CA SER A 10 -0.74 17.30 -7.21
C SER A 10 0.16 16.52 -6.26
N ILE A 11 1.24 17.19 -5.84
CA ILE A 11 2.12 16.71 -4.77
C ILE A 11 1.61 17.32 -3.46
N VAL A 12 1.53 16.52 -2.43
CA VAL A 12 1.10 16.94 -1.08
C VAL A 12 2.26 16.88 -0.10
N ILE A 13 2.13 17.58 1.02
CA ILE A 13 3.10 17.56 2.10
C ILE A 13 2.72 16.45 3.07
N LEU A 14 3.56 15.43 3.15
CA LEU A 14 3.46 14.38 4.15
C LEU A 14 4.54 14.61 5.21
N GLY A 15 4.14 14.89 6.45
CA GLY A 15 5.10 15.19 7.50
C GLY A 15 4.46 15.79 8.72
N GLY A 16 5.21 16.62 9.41
CA GLY A 16 4.75 17.38 10.57
C GLY A 16 5.84 17.59 11.60
N ASP A 17 5.48 18.32 12.64
CA ASP A 17 6.40 18.71 13.70
C ASP A 17 6.46 17.62 14.79
N ALA A 18 7.67 17.34 15.27
CA ALA A 18 7.95 16.55 16.45
C ALA A 18 8.45 17.50 17.55
N ASP A 19 7.62 17.70 18.57
CA ASP A 19 7.92 18.56 19.71
C ASP A 19 8.34 17.71 20.91
N VAL A 20 9.45 18.10 21.56
CA VAL A 20 9.94 17.48 22.79
C VAL A 20 10.12 18.55 23.84
N ASP A 21 9.53 18.34 25.02
CA ASP A 21 9.60 19.28 26.14
C ASP A 21 11.05 19.48 26.60
N THR A 22 11.45 20.76 26.77
CA THR A 22 12.79 21.17 27.20
C THR A 22 13.13 20.60 28.58
N PHE A 23 12.15 20.53 29.49
CA PHE A 23 12.35 19.96 30.82
C PHE A 23 12.73 18.48 30.75
N LEU A 24 12.04 17.69 29.90
CA LEU A 24 12.36 16.27 29.71
C LEU A 24 13.74 16.05 29.11
N VAL A 25 14.14 16.91 28.18
CA VAL A 25 15.49 16.84 27.58
C VAL A 25 16.58 17.16 28.60
N ARG A 26 16.33 18.13 29.48
CA ARG A 26 17.32 18.59 30.48
C ARG A 26 17.42 17.70 31.71
N THR A 27 16.30 17.06 32.11
CA THR A 27 16.23 16.21 33.31
C THR A 27 16.41 14.72 33.00
N GLY A 28 16.21 14.30 31.76
CA GLY A 28 16.26 12.90 31.34
C GLY A 28 17.68 12.31 31.17
N GLY A 29 18.69 12.90 31.79
CA GLY A 29 20.09 12.55 31.62
C GLY A 29 20.38 11.05 31.48
N ASN A 30 21.12 10.66 30.47
CA ASN A 30 21.56 9.31 30.08
C ASN A 30 20.48 8.28 29.65
N LEU A 31 19.21 8.61 29.66
CA LEU A 31 18.20 7.81 28.94
C LEU A 31 18.24 8.22 27.45
N ALA A 32 18.01 7.25 26.57
CA ALA A 32 18.04 7.40 25.11
C ALA A 32 17.56 8.80 24.65
N ASP A 33 18.28 9.42 23.74
CA ASP A 33 17.95 10.77 23.24
C ASP A 33 16.47 10.82 22.83
N LEU A 34 15.65 11.46 23.66
CA LEU A 34 14.19 11.55 23.48
C LEU A 34 13.85 12.22 22.15
N ARG A 35 14.70 13.13 21.67
CA ARG A 35 14.51 13.80 20.38
C ARG A 35 14.69 12.82 19.23
N VAL A 36 15.72 11.97 19.27
CA VAL A 36 15.95 10.92 18.26
C VAL A 36 14.80 9.93 18.26
N THR A 37 14.33 9.54 19.43
CA THR A 37 13.18 8.63 19.57
C THR A 37 11.91 9.22 18.96
N GLN A 38 11.59 10.47 19.28
CA GLN A 38 10.42 11.16 18.72
C GLN A 38 10.52 11.35 17.19
N ASN A 39 11.70 11.69 16.69
CA ASN A 39 11.94 11.82 15.25
C ASN A 39 11.74 10.48 14.52
N ASN A 40 12.24 9.38 15.10
CA ASN A 40 12.03 8.04 14.55
C ASN A 40 10.56 7.61 14.58
N MET A 41 9.84 7.92 15.64
CA MET A 41 8.39 7.68 15.72
C MET A 41 7.63 8.48 14.66
N LYS A 42 7.99 9.75 14.46
CA LYS A 42 7.38 10.60 13.45
C LYS A 42 7.67 10.12 12.03
N ALA A 43 8.91 9.70 11.75
CA ALA A 43 9.27 9.12 10.46
C ALA A 43 8.50 7.82 10.16
N LYS A 44 8.34 6.94 11.15
CA LYS A 44 7.50 5.73 11.02
C LYS A 44 6.03 6.08 10.78
N ALA A 45 5.49 7.07 11.49
CA ALA A 45 4.11 7.52 11.30
C ALA A 45 3.90 8.09 9.88
N ALA A 46 4.89 8.80 9.33
CA ALA A 46 4.84 9.28 7.95
C ALA A 46 4.83 8.12 6.94
N ALA A 47 5.63 7.07 7.18
CA ALA A 47 5.61 5.87 6.34
C ALA A 47 4.25 5.17 6.38
N TYR A 48 3.67 4.94 7.57
CA TYR A 48 2.34 4.35 7.70
C TYR A 48 1.25 5.20 7.03
N LYS A 49 1.35 6.53 7.13
CA LYS A 49 0.40 7.43 6.46
C LYS A 49 0.55 7.34 4.94
N PHE A 50 1.78 7.20 4.43
CA PHE A 50 2.00 7.00 3.00
C PHE A 50 1.40 5.69 2.51
N ASP A 51 1.64 4.58 3.20
CA ASP A 51 1.10 3.25 2.83
C ASP A 51 -0.43 3.26 2.82
N ASP A 52 -1.06 3.90 3.82
CA ASP A 52 -2.50 4.07 3.85
C ASP A 52 -3.01 4.95 2.69
N THR A 53 -2.35 6.09 2.45
CA THR A 53 -2.75 7.02 1.39
C THR A 53 -2.54 6.42 -0.01
N PHE A 54 -1.50 5.60 -0.19
CA PHE A 54 -1.24 4.90 -1.45
C PHE A 54 -2.44 4.02 -1.89
N ILE A 55 -3.10 3.37 -0.95
CA ILE A 55 -4.30 2.56 -1.23
C ILE A 55 -5.57 3.36 -1.05
N ASN A 56 -5.78 3.98 0.12
CA ASN A 56 -7.07 4.51 0.57
C ASN A 56 -7.19 6.03 0.42
N GLY A 57 -6.14 6.72 -0.05
CA GLY A 57 -6.16 8.18 -0.17
C GLY A 57 -7.34 8.67 -1.00
N ASP A 58 -8.00 9.74 -0.53
CA ASP A 58 -9.13 10.39 -1.19
C ASP A 58 -9.12 11.88 -0.90
N THR A 59 -8.84 12.68 -1.94
CA THR A 59 -8.84 14.15 -1.86
C THR A 59 -10.20 14.76 -1.53
N ALA A 60 -11.29 14.02 -1.73
CA ALA A 60 -12.63 14.47 -1.35
C ALA A 60 -12.88 14.33 0.16
N VAL A 61 -12.13 13.45 0.84
CA VAL A 61 -12.22 13.24 2.31
C VAL A 61 -11.16 14.06 3.04
N ASP A 62 -9.93 14.06 2.53
CA ASP A 62 -8.80 14.79 3.09
C ASP A 62 -8.10 15.57 1.97
N ALA A 63 -8.31 16.88 1.94
CA ALA A 63 -7.73 17.78 0.93
C ALA A 63 -6.19 17.84 0.96
N ASN A 64 -5.56 17.42 2.07
CA ASN A 64 -4.11 17.32 2.21
C ASN A 64 -3.56 15.94 1.82
N SER A 65 -4.39 15.10 1.21
CA SER A 65 -4.04 13.78 0.71
C SER A 65 -3.93 13.78 -0.81
N PHE A 66 -3.36 12.73 -1.39
CA PHE A 66 -3.48 12.44 -2.82
C PHE A 66 -4.43 11.25 -3.02
N ASP A 67 -4.98 11.12 -4.23
CA ASP A 67 -5.88 10.02 -4.54
C ASP A 67 -5.12 8.71 -4.65
N GLY A 68 -5.50 7.74 -3.82
CA GLY A 68 -4.92 6.40 -3.78
C GLY A 68 -5.51 5.45 -4.83
N LEU A 69 -4.98 4.24 -4.90
CA LEU A 69 -5.38 3.25 -5.88
C LEU A 69 -6.88 2.90 -5.79
N LYS A 70 -7.43 2.81 -4.58
CA LYS A 70 -8.86 2.47 -4.38
C LYS A 70 -9.80 3.46 -5.09
N LYS A 71 -9.48 4.74 -5.08
CA LYS A 71 -10.26 5.79 -5.74
C LYS A 71 -10.00 5.86 -7.24
N ARG A 72 -8.76 5.62 -7.66
CA ARG A 72 -8.36 5.73 -9.07
C ARG A 72 -8.82 4.55 -9.93
N LEU A 73 -8.91 3.35 -9.34
CA LEU A 73 -9.32 2.15 -10.06
C LEU A 73 -10.83 2.08 -10.15
N THR A 74 -11.37 2.17 -11.36
CA THR A 74 -12.81 2.18 -11.65
C THR A 74 -13.11 1.35 -12.90
N GLY A 75 -14.36 0.94 -13.05
CA GLY A 75 -14.82 0.22 -14.24
C GLY A 75 -14.14 -1.14 -14.41
N ALA A 76 -13.58 -1.41 -15.57
CA ALA A 76 -12.97 -2.71 -15.91
C ALA A 76 -11.71 -3.05 -15.06
N GLN A 77 -11.12 -2.09 -14.38
CA GLN A 77 -9.97 -2.32 -13.49
C GLN A 77 -10.37 -2.81 -12.09
N VAL A 78 -11.66 -2.91 -11.81
CA VAL A 78 -12.20 -3.51 -10.58
C VAL A 78 -12.91 -4.80 -10.94
N ILE A 79 -12.32 -5.91 -10.52
CA ILE A 79 -12.84 -7.26 -10.75
C ILE A 79 -13.49 -7.73 -9.45
N VAL A 80 -14.67 -8.31 -9.54
CA VAL A 80 -15.36 -8.94 -8.41
C VAL A 80 -15.02 -10.42 -8.41
N ALA A 81 -14.36 -10.91 -7.37
CA ALA A 81 -13.96 -12.31 -7.26
C ALA A 81 -15.16 -13.28 -7.23
N GLY A 82 -16.25 -12.85 -6.62
CA GLY A 82 -17.50 -13.59 -6.57
C GLY A 82 -18.63 -12.74 -6.02
N VAL A 83 -19.85 -12.94 -6.48
CA VAL A 83 -21.05 -12.13 -6.15
C VAL A 83 -21.28 -11.96 -4.65
N ASN A 84 -20.89 -12.96 -3.85
CA ASN A 84 -21.02 -12.96 -2.39
C ASN A 84 -19.66 -13.20 -1.72
N GLY A 85 -18.58 -12.82 -2.38
CA GLY A 85 -17.22 -13.12 -1.95
C GLY A 85 -16.73 -14.50 -2.38
N LEU A 86 -15.43 -14.64 -2.57
CA LEU A 86 -14.76 -15.88 -2.96
C LEU A 86 -13.72 -16.25 -1.90
N PRO A 87 -13.82 -17.42 -1.25
CA PRO A 87 -12.85 -17.87 -0.26
C PRO A 87 -11.54 -18.30 -0.92
N VAL A 88 -10.42 -17.92 -0.32
CA VAL A 88 -9.07 -18.28 -0.79
C VAL A 88 -8.80 -19.77 -0.64
N LEU A 89 -9.20 -20.37 0.49
CA LEU A 89 -8.99 -21.80 0.71
C LEU A 89 -10.08 -22.67 0.06
N GLY A 90 -11.32 -22.18 0.05
CA GLY A 90 -12.45 -22.95 -0.48
C GLY A 90 -12.67 -24.30 0.22
N ALA A 91 -13.76 -24.95 -0.10
CA ALA A 91 -14.11 -26.25 0.46
C ALA A 91 -13.30 -27.41 -0.17
N ASP A 92 -12.97 -27.29 -1.45
CA ASP A 92 -12.32 -28.31 -2.27
C ASP A 92 -11.27 -27.70 -3.21
N ASP A 93 -10.64 -28.54 -4.02
CA ASP A 93 -9.62 -28.12 -4.97
C ASP A 93 -10.21 -27.29 -6.11
N ALA A 94 -11.45 -27.56 -6.52
CA ALA A 94 -12.12 -26.77 -7.55
C ALA A 94 -12.35 -25.34 -7.10
N ALA A 95 -12.77 -25.12 -5.85
CA ALA A 95 -12.93 -23.79 -5.27
C ALA A 95 -11.58 -23.05 -5.14
N ARG A 96 -10.48 -23.77 -4.83
CA ARG A 96 -9.13 -23.19 -4.81
C ARG A 96 -8.68 -22.77 -6.20
N HIS A 97 -8.90 -23.62 -7.21
CA HIS A 97 -8.60 -23.27 -8.60
C HIS A 97 -9.41 -22.05 -9.05
N ALA A 98 -10.70 -21.97 -8.72
CA ALA A 98 -11.52 -20.81 -9.05
C ALA A 98 -10.97 -19.50 -8.46
N PHE A 99 -10.36 -19.52 -7.27
CA PHE A 99 -9.69 -18.35 -6.72
C PHE A 99 -8.45 -17.97 -7.53
N PHE A 100 -7.61 -18.95 -7.91
CA PHE A 100 -6.42 -18.69 -8.73
C PHE A 100 -6.78 -18.21 -10.13
N ASP A 101 -7.87 -18.69 -10.72
CA ASP A 101 -8.39 -18.18 -12.00
C ASP A 101 -8.76 -16.68 -11.90
N GLN A 102 -9.33 -16.24 -10.77
CA GLN A 102 -9.59 -14.82 -10.54
C GLN A 102 -8.32 -14.02 -10.32
N LEU A 103 -7.29 -14.61 -9.72
CA LEU A 103 -5.98 -13.98 -9.55
C LEU A 103 -5.27 -13.82 -10.91
N ASP A 104 -5.41 -14.81 -11.80
CA ASP A 104 -4.90 -14.72 -13.18
C ASP A 104 -5.65 -13.65 -13.98
N ASN A 105 -6.98 -13.56 -13.83
CA ASN A 105 -7.77 -12.49 -14.42
C ASN A 105 -7.32 -11.10 -13.92
N LEU A 106 -6.99 -10.97 -12.64
CA LEU A 106 -6.48 -9.73 -12.07
C LEU A 106 -5.14 -9.33 -12.72
N ILE A 107 -4.23 -10.28 -12.88
CA ILE A 107 -2.91 -10.05 -13.53
C ILE A 107 -3.10 -9.68 -14.99
N ALA A 108 -4.01 -10.35 -15.70
CA ALA A 108 -4.29 -10.10 -17.11
C ALA A 108 -4.87 -8.69 -17.39
N GLN A 109 -5.51 -8.05 -16.40
CA GLN A 109 -5.98 -6.67 -16.53
C GLN A 109 -4.87 -5.63 -16.48
N VAL A 110 -3.67 -6.00 -16.01
CA VAL A 110 -2.55 -5.07 -15.91
C VAL A 110 -1.57 -5.29 -17.07
N LEU A 111 -1.54 -4.34 -17.98
CA LEU A 111 -0.78 -4.45 -19.23
C LEU A 111 0.74 -4.48 -18.97
N GLY A 112 1.37 -5.62 -19.32
CA GLY A 112 2.83 -5.77 -19.25
C GLY A 112 3.40 -5.86 -17.84
N ILE A 113 2.60 -6.30 -16.87
CA ILE A 113 3.08 -6.63 -15.52
C ILE A 113 3.96 -7.89 -15.58
N ASN A 114 5.07 -7.88 -14.85
CA ASN A 114 6.00 -9.00 -14.75
C ASN A 114 6.75 -8.99 -13.41
N ALA A 115 7.64 -9.97 -13.22
CA ALA A 115 8.42 -10.15 -11.99
C ALA A 115 9.27 -8.94 -11.57
N SER A 116 9.73 -8.13 -12.53
CA SER A 116 10.65 -7.02 -12.27
C SER A 116 9.94 -5.69 -11.98
N ASN A 117 8.71 -5.54 -12.47
CA ASN A 117 7.97 -4.27 -12.37
C ASN A 117 6.63 -4.40 -11.65
N GLY A 118 6.21 -5.62 -11.31
CA GLY A 118 4.90 -5.89 -10.73
C GLY A 118 4.95 -6.23 -9.25
N ALA A 119 3.85 -5.97 -8.56
CA ALA A 119 3.60 -6.46 -7.21
C ALA A 119 2.10 -6.67 -6.98
N LEU A 120 1.77 -7.69 -6.18
CA LEU A 120 0.43 -7.95 -5.70
C LEU A 120 0.34 -7.56 -4.22
N TYR A 121 -0.41 -6.51 -3.93
CA TYR A 121 -0.61 -6.01 -2.57
C TYR A 121 -1.91 -6.54 -1.96
N MET A 122 -1.80 -7.02 -0.75
CA MET A 122 -2.91 -7.57 0.03
C MET A 122 -2.61 -7.44 1.52
N ASN A 123 -3.53 -7.88 2.37
CA ASN A 123 -3.23 -7.98 3.80
C ASN A 123 -2.56 -9.32 4.16
N ALA A 124 -1.93 -9.36 5.33
CA ALA A 124 -1.19 -10.53 5.83
C ALA A 124 -2.05 -11.80 5.91
N ALA A 125 -3.33 -11.68 6.27
CA ALA A 125 -4.22 -12.84 6.41
C ALA A 125 -4.53 -13.47 5.04
N ILE A 126 -4.86 -12.68 4.03
CA ILE A 126 -5.05 -13.15 2.64
C ILE A 126 -3.76 -13.81 2.12
N LYS A 127 -2.61 -13.16 2.32
CA LYS A 127 -1.32 -13.70 1.91
C LYS A 127 -1.04 -15.08 2.55
N ALA A 128 -1.30 -15.23 3.85
CA ALA A 128 -1.14 -16.51 4.55
C ALA A 128 -2.08 -17.59 4.01
N LYS A 129 -3.33 -17.23 3.65
CA LYS A 129 -4.30 -18.15 3.06
C LYS A 129 -3.92 -18.56 1.64
N ILE A 130 -3.41 -17.64 0.82
CA ILE A 130 -2.89 -17.97 -0.52
C ILE A 130 -1.73 -18.99 -0.41
N ALA A 131 -0.79 -18.76 0.51
CA ALA A 131 0.29 -19.71 0.75
C ALA A 131 -0.23 -21.09 1.21
N SER A 132 -1.27 -21.14 2.04
CA SER A 132 -1.90 -22.39 2.48
C SER A 132 -2.62 -23.10 1.31
N SER A 133 -3.34 -22.36 0.48
CA SER A 133 -4.04 -22.86 -0.70
C SER A 133 -3.05 -23.43 -1.73
N ALA A 134 -1.98 -22.69 -2.03
CA ALA A 134 -0.93 -23.11 -2.95
C ALA A 134 -0.22 -24.39 -2.49
N ARG A 135 0.06 -24.53 -1.19
CA ARG A 135 0.65 -25.78 -0.63
C ARG A 135 -0.29 -26.99 -0.78
N ARG A 136 -1.61 -26.79 -0.67
CA ARG A 136 -2.59 -27.88 -0.85
C ARG A 136 -2.70 -28.32 -2.30
N LEU A 137 -2.53 -27.38 -3.24
CA LEU A 137 -2.52 -27.65 -4.68
C LEU A 137 -1.14 -28.06 -5.21
N THR A 138 -0.12 -28.18 -4.33
CA THR A 138 1.28 -28.45 -4.71
C THR A 138 1.89 -27.43 -5.69
N THR A 139 1.31 -26.23 -5.78
CA THR A 139 1.71 -25.15 -6.70
C THR A 139 2.34 -24.00 -5.92
N TYR A 140 3.32 -24.31 -5.07
CA TYR A 140 3.96 -23.30 -4.22
C TYR A 140 5.21 -22.76 -4.87
N ASP A 141 5.20 -21.49 -5.27
CA ASP A 141 6.34 -20.78 -5.82
C ASP A 141 6.89 -19.76 -4.82
N GLN A 142 8.19 -19.75 -4.63
CA GLN A 142 8.90 -18.82 -3.78
C GLN A 142 10.31 -18.56 -4.32
N THR A 143 10.77 -17.34 -4.13
CA THR A 143 12.15 -16.96 -4.40
C THR A 143 12.82 -16.44 -3.13
N VAL A 144 14.12 -16.29 -3.18
CA VAL A 144 14.91 -15.73 -2.09
C VAL A 144 15.45 -14.38 -2.55
N ASP A 145 15.23 -13.33 -1.76
CA ASP A 145 15.78 -12.01 -2.06
C ASP A 145 17.30 -11.97 -1.80
N ASN A 146 17.96 -10.87 -2.16
CA ASN A 146 19.39 -10.68 -1.96
C ASN A 146 19.83 -10.73 -0.48
N PHE A 147 18.88 -10.71 0.46
CA PHE A 147 19.10 -10.80 1.90
C PHE A 147 18.74 -12.18 2.48
N GLY A 148 18.48 -13.17 1.62
CA GLY A 148 18.12 -14.52 2.05
C GLY A 148 16.70 -14.71 2.57
N ARG A 149 15.79 -13.76 2.36
CA ARG A 149 14.38 -13.87 2.78
C ARG A 149 13.57 -14.54 1.69
N HIS A 150 12.72 -15.49 2.10
CA HIS A 150 11.78 -16.11 1.18
C HIS A 150 10.63 -15.17 0.85
N ILE A 151 10.48 -14.84 -0.43
CA ILE A 151 9.35 -14.07 -0.96
C ILE A 151 8.42 -15.03 -1.68
N GLN A 152 7.16 -15.02 -1.30
CA GLN A 152 6.12 -15.76 -2.00
C GLN A 152 5.83 -15.07 -3.32
N MET A 153 5.73 -15.84 -4.38
CA MET A 153 5.44 -15.35 -5.73
C MET A 153 4.25 -16.08 -6.32
N TYR A 154 3.59 -15.43 -7.25
CA TYR A 154 2.58 -16.02 -8.11
C TYR A 154 2.82 -15.55 -9.54
N ASN A 155 3.00 -16.49 -10.48
CA ASN A 155 3.41 -16.21 -11.86
C ASN A 155 4.66 -15.30 -11.96
N GLY A 156 5.62 -15.49 -11.04
CA GLY A 156 6.80 -14.65 -10.93
C GLY A 156 6.59 -13.27 -10.30
N ILE A 157 5.35 -12.88 -9.96
CA ILE A 157 5.05 -11.59 -9.34
C ILE A 157 5.03 -11.73 -7.82
N PRO A 158 5.72 -10.86 -7.06
CA PRO A 158 5.78 -10.96 -5.61
C PRO A 158 4.43 -10.65 -4.94
N LEU A 159 4.07 -11.47 -3.95
CA LEU A 159 2.92 -11.27 -3.06
C LEU A 159 3.39 -10.48 -1.84
N LEU A 160 2.95 -9.25 -1.72
CA LEU A 160 3.37 -8.33 -0.66
C LEU A 160 2.22 -7.99 0.29
N ASP A 161 2.53 -7.99 1.57
CA ASP A 161 1.67 -7.40 2.58
C ASP A 161 1.98 -5.90 2.64
N ILE A 162 0.95 -5.07 2.47
CA ILE A 162 1.12 -3.61 2.53
C ILE A 162 1.23 -3.09 3.98
N GLY A 163 0.96 -3.95 4.95
CA GLY A 163 1.10 -3.62 6.37
C GLY A 163 -0.13 -2.98 7.00
N ASN A 164 0.13 -2.34 8.13
CA ASN A 164 -0.91 -1.74 8.98
C ASN A 164 -0.76 -0.22 9.03
N LYS A 165 -1.87 0.46 9.34
CA LYS A 165 -1.91 1.87 9.69
C LYS A 165 -1.27 2.12 11.06
N ALA A 166 -1.09 3.37 11.42
CA ALA A 166 -0.52 3.76 12.72
C ALA A 166 -1.36 3.30 13.93
N ASP A 167 -2.65 3.07 13.74
CA ASP A 167 -3.58 2.55 14.76
C ASP A 167 -3.57 1.01 14.88
N GLY A 168 -2.74 0.32 14.08
CA GLY A 168 -2.62 -1.14 14.06
C GLY A 168 -3.65 -1.84 13.17
N THR A 169 -4.59 -1.13 12.56
CA THR A 169 -5.54 -1.73 11.60
C THR A 169 -4.88 -1.98 10.24
N PRO A 170 -5.23 -3.03 9.51
CA PRO A 170 -4.68 -3.26 8.18
C PRO A 170 -5.00 -2.13 7.20
N VAL A 171 -4.04 -1.75 6.36
CA VAL A 171 -4.25 -0.78 5.26
C VAL A 171 -5.30 -1.29 4.29
N VAL A 172 -5.25 -2.59 3.94
CA VAL A 172 -6.31 -3.29 3.19
C VAL A 172 -7.14 -4.10 4.19
N PRO A 173 -8.30 -3.59 4.63
CA PRO A 173 -9.09 -4.22 5.68
C PRO A 173 -9.82 -5.47 5.17
N GLN A 174 -10.30 -6.29 6.10
CA GLN A 174 -11.24 -7.39 5.84
C GLN A 174 -12.66 -7.00 6.25
N THR A 175 -13.05 -5.79 5.95
CA THR A 175 -14.35 -5.22 6.32
C THR A 175 -15.12 -4.68 5.12
N GLU A 176 -14.69 -5.05 3.92
CA GLU A 176 -15.39 -4.68 2.70
C GLU A 176 -16.66 -5.53 2.53
N THR A 177 -17.63 -5.00 1.82
CA THR A 177 -18.90 -5.68 1.56
C THR A 177 -18.96 -6.06 0.09
N GLU A 178 -19.25 -7.34 -0.18
CA GLU A 178 -19.51 -7.84 -1.52
C GLU A 178 -20.77 -8.72 -1.48
N GLY A 179 -21.83 -8.26 -2.10
CA GLY A 179 -23.13 -8.93 -2.06
C GLY A 179 -23.63 -9.18 -0.64
N THR A 180 -23.87 -10.44 -0.28
CA THR A 180 -24.32 -10.85 1.07
C THR A 180 -23.17 -11.02 2.07
N ALA A 181 -21.90 -11.02 1.62
CA ALA A 181 -20.73 -11.07 2.49
C ALA A 181 -20.43 -9.67 3.05
N ALA A 182 -21.28 -9.21 3.96
CA ALA A 182 -21.17 -7.89 4.54
C ALA A 182 -20.04 -7.81 5.60
N GLY A 183 -19.10 -6.87 5.41
CA GLY A 183 -18.05 -6.59 6.36
C GLY A 183 -17.04 -7.73 6.58
N THR A 184 -16.86 -8.63 5.62
CA THR A 184 -15.97 -9.81 5.76
C THR A 184 -15.02 -10.00 4.60
N THR A 185 -15.17 -9.23 3.52
CA THR A 185 -14.32 -9.34 2.34
C THR A 185 -13.16 -8.35 2.38
N SER A 186 -12.18 -8.61 1.54
CA SER A 186 -10.98 -7.81 1.35
C SER A 186 -10.66 -7.67 -0.13
N SER A 187 -9.65 -6.89 -0.46
CA SER A 187 -9.19 -6.69 -1.84
C SER A 187 -7.74 -7.09 -2.05
N ILE A 188 -7.40 -7.42 -3.29
CA ILE A 188 -6.02 -7.59 -3.77
C ILE A 188 -5.79 -6.57 -4.87
N TYR A 189 -4.64 -5.89 -4.83
CA TYR A 189 -4.25 -4.91 -5.83
C TYR A 189 -3.07 -5.42 -6.64
N ALA A 190 -3.20 -5.52 -7.95
CA ALA A 190 -2.09 -5.74 -8.86
C ALA A 190 -1.60 -4.39 -9.37
N VAL A 191 -0.32 -4.11 -9.23
CA VAL A 191 0.27 -2.81 -9.56
C VAL A 191 1.51 -3.02 -10.40
N LYS A 192 1.59 -2.31 -11.52
CA LYS A 192 2.79 -2.22 -12.35
C LYS A 192 3.49 -0.90 -12.06
N PHE A 193 4.70 -0.98 -11.56
CA PHE A 193 5.56 0.17 -11.31
C PHE A 193 6.45 0.50 -12.50
N GLY A 194 6.82 1.76 -12.63
CA GLY A 194 7.74 2.23 -13.65
C GLY A 194 8.21 3.65 -13.39
N SER A 195 9.07 4.16 -14.27
CA SER A 195 9.75 5.44 -14.07
C SER A 195 9.01 6.65 -14.62
N GLY A 196 7.92 6.46 -15.35
CA GLY A 196 7.20 7.60 -15.91
C GLY A 196 6.12 7.26 -16.94
N GLU A 197 5.73 8.27 -17.68
CA GLU A 197 4.65 8.22 -18.67
C GLU A 197 4.88 7.20 -19.78
N SER A 198 6.13 7.06 -20.26
CA SER A 198 6.48 6.13 -21.35
C SER A 198 6.20 4.66 -21.00
N ASP A 199 6.27 4.32 -19.73
CA ASP A 199 6.06 2.94 -19.28
C ASP A 199 4.58 2.61 -19.06
N GLY A 200 3.71 3.62 -19.06
CA GLY A 200 2.30 3.46 -18.77
C GLY A 200 2.06 2.75 -17.44
N SER A 201 2.70 3.21 -16.38
CA SER A 201 2.81 2.56 -15.08
C SER A 201 2.29 3.43 -13.94
N VAL A 202 2.31 2.87 -12.74
CA VAL A 202 2.14 3.61 -11.49
C VAL A 202 3.50 4.10 -11.04
N THR A 203 3.63 5.38 -10.74
CA THR A 203 4.90 6.01 -10.34
C THR A 203 4.69 6.90 -9.13
N GLY A 204 5.59 6.85 -8.18
CA GLY A 204 5.65 7.80 -7.07
C GLY A 204 6.18 9.15 -7.58
N LEU A 205 5.45 10.20 -7.30
CA LEU A 205 5.86 11.57 -7.58
C LEU A 205 6.46 12.17 -6.32
N GLN A 206 7.66 12.75 -6.41
CA GLN A 206 8.28 13.41 -5.25
C GLN A 206 9.10 14.62 -5.68
N ASN A 207 9.17 15.60 -4.78
CA ASN A 207 10.05 16.75 -4.94
C ASN A 207 11.11 16.72 -3.82
N GLY A 208 12.26 16.15 -4.12
CA GLY A 208 13.31 15.87 -3.14
C GLY A 208 13.00 14.63 -2.28
N THR A 209 13.90 14.34 -1.36
CA THR A 209 13.78 13.27 -0.37
C THR A 209 13.08 13.78 0.90
N ILE A 210 12.67 12.85 1.78
CA ILE A 210 12.22 13.24 3.12
C ILE A 210 13.32 14.04 3.82
N SER A 211 12.96 15.21 4.33
CA SER A 211 13.88 16.09 5.07
C SER A 211 13.46 16.18 6.53
N ALA A 212 14.46 16.17 7.41
CA ALA A 212 14.30 16.44 8.83
C ALA A 212 15.12 17.69 9.18
N ARG A 213 14.43 18.75 9.62
CA ARG A 213 15.05 20.01 9.99
C ARG A 213 14.85 20.30 11.46
N ASP A 214 15.93 20.46 12.20
CA ASP A 214 15.87 20.94 13.59
C ASP A 214 15.63 22.45 13.60
N LEU A 215 14.55 22.88 14.24
CA LEU A 215 14.20 24.29 14.42
C LEU A 215 14.67 24.86 15.75
N GLY A 216 15.29 24.04 16.61
CA GLY A 216 15.74 24.44 17.93
C GLY A 216 14.61 24.57 18.95
N GLU A 217 14.87 25.33 20.01
CA GLU A 217 13.88 25.70 21.03
C GLU A 217 12.97 26.81 20.50
N LEU A 218 11.66 26.65 20.69
CA LEU A 218 10.68 27.62 20.23
C LEU A 218 10.52 28.77 21.25
N ASP A 219 10.44 30.01 20.76
CA ASP A 219 10.22 31.18 21.61
C ASP A 219 8.87 31.19 22.33
N VAL A 220 7.86 30.54 21.73
CA VAL A 220 6.46 30.55 22.22
C VAL A 220 6.18 29.44 23.23
N LYS A 221 6.96 28.36 23.20
CA LYS A 221 6.80 27.17 24.04
C LYS A 221 8.16 26.58 24.42
N PRO A 222 8.33 26.07 25.65
CA PRO A 222 9.58 25.43 26.08
C PRO A 222 9.71 24.03 25.48
N VAL A 223 9.76 23.93 24.16
CA VAL A 223 9.92 22.68 23.41
C VAL A 223 10.98 22.80 22.32
N PHE A 224 11.72 21.73 22.11
CA PHE A 224 12.56 21.57 20.93
C PHE A 224 11.70 20.98 19.81
N ARG A 225 11.72 21.62 18.65
CA ARG A 225 10.95 21.21 17.48
C ARG A 225 11.85 20.69 16.37
N THR A 226 11.53 19.51 15.88
CA THR A 226 12.07 18.98 14.62
C THR A 226 10.94 18.85 13.62
N ARG A 227 11.11 19.41 12.44
CA ARG A 227 10.14 19.34 11.34
C ARG A 227 10.56 18.29 10.34
N LEU A 228 9.66 17.31 10.06
CA LEU A 228 9.79 16.37 8.97
C LEU A 228 8.87 16.82 7.84
N GLU A 229 9.41 16.88 6.62
CA GLU A 229 8.68 17.26 5.41
C GLU A 229 9.04 16.30 4.29
N TRP A 230 8.01 15.78 3.63
CA TRP A 230 8.14 14.99 2.43
C TRP A 230 7.08 15.40 1.43
N PHE A 231 7.50 15.84 0.26
CA PHE A 231 6.62 16.25 -0.84
C PHE A 231 6.40 15.06 -1.74
N VAL A 232 5.21 14.47 -1.68
CA VAL A 232 4.92 13.19 -2.33
C VAL A 232 3.54 13.16 -2.97
N GLY A 233 3.41 12.39 -4.03
CA GLY A 233 2.16 12.14 -4.73
C GLY A 233 2.20 10.81 -5.48
N LEU A 234 1.11 10.46 -6.14
CA LEU A 234 0.98 9.25 -6.92
C LEU A 234 0.54 9.61 -8.34
N GLY A 235 1.29 9.15 -9.33
CA GLY A 235 0.95 9.25 -10.74
C GLY A 235 0.52 7.88 -11.28
N VAL A 236 -0.62 7.83 -11.99
CA VAL A 236 -1.07 6.64 -12.72
C VAL A 236 -1.17 7.03 -14.19
N PHE A 237 -0.19 6.62 -14.98
CA PHE A 237 -0.03 7.09 -16.36
C PHE A 237 -0.84 6.33 -17.40
N HIS A 238 -1.40 5.16 -17.02
CA HIS A 238 -2.25 4.38 -17.90
C HIS A 238 -3.41 3.74 -17.12
N GLY A 239 -4.58 3.65 -17.74
CA GLY A 239 -5.76 3.02 -17.11
C GLY A 239 -5.53 1.55 -16.70
N GLN A 240 -4.67 0.82 -17.42
CA GLN A 240 -4.31 -0.57 -17.13
C GLN A 240 -2.96 -0.72 -16.40
N ALA A 241 -2.51 0.32 -15.70
CA ALA A 241 -1.29 0.27 -14.88
C ALA A 241 -1.49 -0.47 -13.55
N ALA A 242 -2.73 -0.57 -13.09
CA ALA A 242 -3.11 -1.29 -11.90
C ALA A 242 -4.53 -1.84 -12.02
N ALA A 243 -4.84 -2.87 -11.24
CA ALA A 243 -6.18 -3.43 -11.14
C ALA A 243 -6.47 -3.88 -9.69
N ARG A 244 -7.74 -4.00 -9.34
CA ARG A 244 -8.21 -4.39 -8.02
C ARG A 244 -9.16 -5.59 -8.13
N LEU A 245 -8.91 -6.62 -7.35
CA LEU A 245 -9.83 -7.75 -7.13
C LEU A 245 -10.53 -7.53 -5.79
N THR A 246 -11.85 -7.37 -5.82
CA THR A 246 -12.70 -7.22 -4.62
C THR A 246 -13.38 -8.53 -4.25
N GLY A 247 -13.98 -8.59 -3.06
CA GLY A 247 -14.76 -9.74 -2.65
C GLY A 247 -13.93 -10.97 -2.25
N VAL A 248 -12.68 -10.81 -1.83
CA VAL A 248 -11.81 -11.91 -1.39
C VAL A 248 -12.05 -12.20 0.09
N LEU A 249 -12.37 -13.46 0.42
CA LEU A 249 -12.59 -13.94 1.78
C LEU A 249 -11.33 -14.66 2.30
N ALA A 250 -10.86 -14.28 3.48
CA ALA A 250 -9.73 -14.93 4.15
C ALA A 250 -10.11 -16.26 4.85
N THR A 251 -11.02 -17.01 4.26
CA THR A 251 -11.51 -18.30 4.77
C THR A 251 -11.08 -19.45 3.89
#